data_c2a9428572ac33a5af9c318619ec80f1
#
_entry.id   c2a9428572ac33a5af9c318619ec80f1
#
_cell.length_a   1.000
_cell.length_b   1.000
_cell.length_c   1.000
_cell.angle_alpha   90.00
_cell.angle_beta   90.00
_cell.angle_gamma   90.00
#
_symmetry.space_group_name_H-M   'P 1'
#
loop_
_entity.id
_entity.type
_entity.pdbx_description
1 polymer ?
#
loop_
_entity_poly.entity_id
_entity_poly.type
_entity_poly.pdbx_seq_one_letter_code
_entity_poly.pdbx_strand_id
1 'polypeptide(L)'
;MKLKLKLIMAVLLIAAAPRWAQAQSAVTNEDAQEVIGIISGDKDKTQAYCDSLKLDDQIDKDNQQGKNTDELNRRMSELTEKLGPEYGALMAAYQDMDLSSREGLETGVIVQQTVDNLLALCGPAAARSRRD
;
A
#
# COMPACT_ATOMS: atom_id res chain seq x y z
N MET A 1 25.30 7.15 -50.67
CA MET A 1 24.13 7.12 -49.77
C MET A 1 24.62 6.97 -48.34
N LYS A 2 24.54 8.01 -47.58
CA LYS A 2 24.93 7.97 -46.16
C LYS A 2 23.70 7.67 -45.34
N LEU A 3 23.52 6.40 -44.94
CA LEU A 3 22.52 6.00 -44.00
C LEU A 3 22.94 6.47 -42.60
N LYS A 4 22.40 7.62 -42.17
CA LYS A 4 22.58 8.07 -40.81
C LYS A 4 21.70 7.21 -39.92
N LEU A 5 22.29 6.15 -39.39
CA LEU A 5 21.68 5.35 -38.33
C LEU A 5 21.65 6.23 -37.07
N LYS A 6 20.57 6.95 -36.89
CA LYS A 6 20.28 7.60 -35.62
C LYS A 6 19.94 6.48 -34.65
N LEU A 7 20.93 6.07 -33.87
CA LEU A 7 20.73 5.26 -32.68
C LEU A 7 19.89 6.11 -31.70
N ILE A 8 18.60 5.87 -31.72
CA ILE A 8 17.70 6.35 -30.68
C ILE A 8 18.01 5.46 -29.47
N MET A 9 18.87 5.97 -28.59
CA MET A 9 18.96 5.44 -27.24
C MET A 9 17.63 5.72 -26.58
N ALA A 10 16.73 4.75 -26.64
CA ALA A 10 15.61 4.67 -25.74
C ALA A 10 16.20 4.39 -24.34
N VAL A 11 16.42 5.46 -23.59
CA VAL A 11 16.66 5.35 -22.15
C VAL A 11 15.37 4.81 -21.56
N LEU A 12 15.32 3.50 -21.39
CA LEU A 12 14.34 2.83 -20.55
C LEU A 12 14.55 3.32 -19.13
N LEU A 13 13.83 4.37 -18.76
CA LEU A 13 13.55 4.67 -17.37
C LEU A 13 12.74 3.47 -16.82
N ILE A 14 13.47 2.45 -16.38
CA ILE A 14 12.91 1.40 -15.57
C ILE A 14 12.56 2.08 -14.25
N ALA A 15 11.31 2.54 -14.13
CA ALA A 15 10.77 2.88 -12.83
C ALA A 15 11.04 1.67 -11.93
N ALA A 16 11.73 1.91 -10.81
CA ALA A 16 12.07 0.88 -9.84
C ALA A 16 10.79 0.43 -9.10
N ALA A 17 9.92 -0.26 -9.82
CA ALA A 17 8.81 -0.95 -9.19
C ALA A 17 9.37 -2.17 -8.42
N PRO A 18 8.83 -2.48 -7.23
CA PRO A 18 9.23 -3.67 -6.50
C PRO A 18 9.09 -4.91 -7.39
N ARG A 19 10.07 -5.80 -7.34
CA ARG A 19 10.12 -6.97 -8.24
C ARG A 19 8.89 -7.86 -8.15
N TRP A 20 8.32 -7.99 -6.97
CA TRP A 20 7.12 -8.77 -6.72
C TRP A 20 5.87 -8.13 -7.34
N ALA A 21 5.76 -6.80 -7.40
CA ALA A 21 4.66 -6.09 -8.04
C ALA A 21 4.63 -6.28 -9.56
N GLN A 22 5.79 -6.48 -10.19
CA GLN A 22 5.92 -6.67 -11.64
C GLN A 22 5.56 -8.08 -12.11
N ALA A 23 5.67 -9.08 -11.23
CA ALA A 23 5.50 -10.49 -11.58
C ALA A 23 4.07 -11.02 -11.37
N GLN A 24 3.12 -10.24 -10.88
CA GLN A 24 1.76 -10.68 -10.46
C GLN A 24 1.78 -11.93 -9.55
N SER A 25 2.89 -12.15 -8.84
CA SER A 25 3.05 -13.27 -7.92
C SER A 25 2.36 -12.96 -6.59
N ALA A 26 1.99 -14.02 -5.87
CA ALA A 26 1.47 -13.93 -4.51
C ALA A 26 2.40 -13.11 -3.62
N VAL A 27 1.83 -12.35 -2.72
CA VAL A 27 2.60 -11.65 -1.68
C VAL A 27 3.28 -12.68 -0.79
N THR A 28 4.58 -12.51 -0.55
CA THR A 28 5.38 -13.36 0.32
C THR A 28 5.57 -12.71 1.70
N ASN A 29 6.02 -13.50 2.67
CA ASN A 29 6.42 -12.97 3.98
C ASN A 29 7.60 -11.99 3.87
N GLU A 30 8.49 -12.16 2.89
CA GLU A 30 9.61 -11.24 2.65
C GLU A 30 9.09 -9.88 2.18
N ASP A 31 8.13 -9.85 1.24
CA ASP A 31 7.49 -8.62 0.77
C ASP A 31 6.82 -7.88 1.92
N ALA A 32 6.13 -8.61 2.79
CA ALA A 32 5.48 -8.07 3.98
C ALA A 32 6.51 -7.45 4.96
N GLN A 33 7.61 -8.13 5.22
CA GLN A 33 8.68 -7.63 6.09
C GLN A 33 9.38 -6.41 5.50
N GLU A 34 9.54 -6.36 4.18
CA GLU A 34 10.07 -5.19 3.49
C GLU A 34 9.18 -3.97 3.72
N VAL A 35 7.87 -4.08 3.54
CA VAL A 35 6.90 -2.99 3.77
C VAL A 35 6.94 -2.54 5.23
N ILE A 36 6.93 -3.47 6.19
CA ILE A 36 7.02 -3.15 7.61
C ILE A 36 8.32 -2.40 7.92
N GLY A 37 9.45 -2.87 7.39
CA GLY A 37 10.76 -2.24 7.57
C GLY A 37 10.83 -0.83 7.02
N ILE A 38 10.28 -0.60 5.82
CA ILE A 38 10.24 0.72 5.17
C ILE A 38 9.41 1.71 6.01
N ILE A 39 8.22 1.31 6.46
CA ILE A 39 7.32 2.20 7.20
C ILE A 39 7.83 2.42 8.62
N SER A 40 8.23 1.37 9.33
CA SER A 40 8.71 1.48 10.72
C SER A 40 10.07 2.17 10.84
N GLY A 41 10.90 2.11 9.80
CA GLY A 41 12.21 2.75 9.76
C GLY A 41 12.18 4.26 9.46
N ASP A 42 11.03 4.80 9.07
CA ASP A 42 10.84 6.20 8.71
C ASP A 42 9.69 6.81 9.52
N LYS A 43 9.99 7.83 10.31
CA LYS A 43 8.99 8.49 11.17
C LYS A 43 7.87 9.15 10.38
N ASP A 44 8.17 9.74 9.22
CA ASP A 44 7.17 10.42 8.40
C ASP A 44 6.23 9.40 7.75
N LYS A 45 6.76 8.25 7.34
CA LYS A 45 5.95 7.13 6.83
C LYS A 45 5.09 6.49 7.94
N THR A 46 5.64 6.28 9.11
CA THR A 46 4.87 5.81 10.28
C THR A 46 3.72 6.76 10.59
N GLN A 47 3.99 8.07 10.63
CA GLN A 47 2.96 9.07 10.86
C GLN A 47 1.91 9.07 9.74
N ALA A 48 2.33 9.00 8.47
CA ALA A 48 1.41 8.94 7.34
C ALA A 48 0.50 7.71 7.41
N TYR A 49 1.03 6.56 7.83
CA TYR A 49 0.23 5.35 8.04
C TYR A 49 -0.82 5.55 9.14
N CYS A 50 -0.43 6.07 10.29
CA CYS A 50 -1.36 6.32 11.39
C CYS A 50 -2.41 7.38 11.05
N ASP A 51 -2.05 8.40 10.29
CA ASP A 51 -2.99 9.41 9.80
C ASP A 51 -3.97 8.83 8.76
N SER A 52 -3.50 7.90 7.91
CA SER A 52 -4.38 7.21 6.95
C SER A 52 -5.48 6.39 7.65
N LEU A 53 -5.19 5.76 8.77
CA LEU A 53 -6.20 5.02 9.56
C LEU A 53 -7.29 5.94 10.11
N LYS A 54 -6.91 7.11 10.63
CA LYS A 54 -7.87 8.10 11.13
C LYS A 54 -8.72 8.67 10.00
N LEU A 55 -8.10 8.87 8.85
CA LEU A 55 -8.78 9.39 7.68
C LEU A 55 -9.78 8.38 7.10
N ASP A 56 -9.44 7.10 7.13
CA ASP A 56 -10.32 6.00 6.73
C ASP A 56 -11.59 5.96 7.59
N ASP A 57 -11.43 6.01 8.90
CA ASP A 57 -12.56 6.11 9.84
C ASP A 57 -13.43 7.35 9.57
N GLN A 58 -12.83 8.49 9.23
CA GLN A 58 -13.55 9.71 8.91
C GLN A 58 -14.33 9.59 7.59
N ILE A 59 -13.72 8.98 6.57
CA ILE A 59 -14.37 8.73 5.28
C ILE A 59 -15.59 7.83 5.49
N ASP A 60 -15.45 6.76 6.25
CA ASP A 60 -16.55 5.83 6.52
C ASP A 60 -17.71 6.53 7.24
N LYS A 61 -17.44 7.33 8.26
CA LYS A 61 -18.46 8.10 8.99
C LYS A 61 -19.16 9.10 8.08
N ASP A 62 -18.41 9.83 7.26
CA ASP A 62 -18.96 10.84 6.37
C ASP A 62 -19.80 10.21 5.25
N ASN A 63 -19.36 9.05 4.73
CA ASN A 63 -20.14 8.25 3.77
C ASN A 63 -21.48 7.77 4.37
N GLN A 64 -21.46 7.27 5.60
CA GLN A 64 -22.69 6.85 6.30
C GLN A 64 -23.66 8.00 6.52
N GLN A 65 -23.16 9.23 6.63
CA GLN A 65 -23.96 10.44 6.79
C GLN A 65 -24.34 11.12 5.47
N GLY A 66 -23.96 10.52 4.33
CA GLY A 66 -24.21 11.07 2.99
C GLY A 66 -23.44 12.36 2.68
N LYS A 67 -22.33 12.61 3.39
CA LYS A 67 -21.48 13.78 3.15
C LYS A 67 -20.53 13.54 1.97
N ASN A 68 -20.09 14.64 1.34
CA ASN A 68 -19.05 14.58 0.30
C ASN A 68 -17.69 14.24 0.92
N THR A 69 -17.03 13.22 0.39
CA THR A 69 -15.73 12.73 0.86
C THR A 69 -14.58 12.98 -0.13
N ASP A 70 -14.78 13.78 -1.16
CA ASP A 70 -13.78 14.01 -2.23
C ASP A 70 -12.45 14.57 -1.66
N GLU A 71 -12.52 15.52 -0.76
CA GLU A 71 -11.35 16.10 -0.11
C GLU A 71 -10.62 15.07 0.78
N LEU A 72 -11.36 14.25 1.50
CA LEU A 72 -10.79 13.18 2.34
C LEU A 72 -10.12 12.11 1.47
N ASN A 73 -10.73 11.74 0.35
CA ASN A 73 -10.15 10.80 -0.60
C ASN A 73 -8.88 11.35 -1.25
N ARG A 74 -8.83 12.65 -1.56
CA ARG A 74 -7.61 13.31 -2.05
C ARG A 74 -6.49 13.23 -1.02
N ARG A 75 -6.78 13.52 0.23
CA ARG A 75 -5.81 13.40 1.34
C ARG A 75 -5.34 11.96 1.53
N MET A 76 -6.23 10.98 1.39
CA MET A 76 -5.88 9.57 1.46
C MET A 76 -4.88 9.19 0.36
N SER A 77 -5.09 9.69 -0.87
CA SER A 77 -4.15 9.48 -1.97
C SER A 77 -2.77 10.07 -1.67
N GLU A 78 -2.71 11.28 -1.13
CA GLU A 78 -1.44 11.92 -0.74
C GLU A 78 -0.69 11.13 0.35
N LEU A 79 -1.42 10.60 1.34
CA LEU A 79 -0.82 9.75 2.39
C LEU A 79 -0.32 8.42 1.81
N THR A 80 -1.06 7.82 0.89
CA THR A 80 -0.66 6.58 0.22
C THR A 80 0.62 6.78 -0.61
N GLU A 81 0.76 7.91 -1.30
CA GLU A 81 1.98 8.26 -2.02
C GLU A 81 3.19 8.39 -1.07
N LYS A 82 2.99 8.98 0.10
CA LYS A 82 4.05 9.08 1.12
C LYS A 82 4.50 7.72 1.66
N LEU A 83 3.59 6.76 1.75
CA LEU A 83 3.91 5.40 2.21
C LEU A 83 4.81 4.63 1.23
N GLY A 84 4.80 5.01 -0.04
CA GLY A 84 5.68 4.46 -1.05
C GLY A 84 5.05 3.38 -1.92
N PRO A 85 5.72 3.01 -3.03
CA PRO A 85 5.19 2.07 -4.01
C PRO A 85 5.05 0.65 -3.46
N GLU A 86 5.86 0.24 -2.50
CA GLU A 86 5.83 -1.09 -1.89
C GLU A 86 4.52 -1.30 -1.12
N TYR A 87 4.12 -0.31 -0.33
CA TYR A 87 2.83 -0.33 0.37
C TYR A 87 1.66 -0.33 -0.62
N GLY A 88 1.71 0.51 -1.64
CA GLY A 88 0.69 0.56 -2.69
C GLY A 88 0.51 -0.77 -3.40
N ALA A 89 1.62 -1.44 -3.73
CA ALA A 89 1.60 -2.75 -4.38
C ALA A 89 1.06 -3.86 -3.45
N LEU A 90 1.38 -3.82 -2.16
CA LEU A 90 0.81 -4.73 -1.16
C LEU A 90 -0.72 -4.59 -1.09
N MET A 91 -1.22 -3.36 -1.04
CA MET A 91 -2.65 -3.08 -0.98
C MET A 91 -3.38 -3.44 -2.29
N ALA A 92 -2.74 -3.24 -3.45
CA ALA A 92 -3.28 -3.68 -4.73
C ALA A 92 -3.39 -5.20 -4.80
N ALA A 93 -2.38 -5.94 -4.36
CA ALA A 93 -2.42 -7.40 -4.28
C ALA A 93 -3.54 -7.90 -3.36
N TYR A 94 -3.80 -7.19 -2.26
CA TYR A 94 -4.90 -7.50 -1.36
C TYR A 94 -6.27 -7.29 -2.02
N GLN A 95 -6.45 -6.22 -2.77
CA GLN A 95 -7.70 -5.92 -3.48
C GLN A 95 -7.98 -6.92 -4.60
N ASP A 96 -6.95 -7.37 -5.29
CA ASP A 96 -7.04 -8.27 -6.45
C ASP A 96 -6.99 -9.76 -6.06
N MET A 97 -6.85 -10.10 -4.77
CA MET A 97 -6.75 -11.49 -4.33
C MET A 97 -8.05 -12.26 -4.58
N ASP A 98 -7.89 -13.48 -5.07
CA ASP A 98 -8.99 -14.43 -5.22
C ASP A 98 -9.11 -15.31 -3.98
N LEU A 99 -10.10 -15.01 -3.13
CA LEU A 99 -10.36 -15.75 -1.89
C LEU A 99 -10.83 -17.20 -2.11
N SER A 100 -11.17 -17.56 -3.35
CA SER A 100 -11.50 -18.95 -3.70
C SER A 100 -10.26 -19.81 -3.95
N SER A 101 -9.09 -19.18 -4.17
CA SER A 101 -7.82 -19.83 -4.37
C SER A 101 -7.03 -19.96 -3.06
N ARG A 102 -6.20 -21.01 -2.97
CA ARG A 102 -5.27 -21.18 -1.84
C ARG A 102 -4.28 -20.02 -1.75
N GLU A 103 -3.75 -19.59 -2.89
CA GLU A 103 -2.81 -18.50 -3.01
C GLU A 103 -3.40 -17.17 -2.54
N GLY A 104 -4.65 -16.88 -2.91
CA GLY A 104 -5.37 -15.69 -2.44
C GLY A 104 -5.63 -15.70 -0.92
N LEU A 105 -5.95 -16.87 -0.35
CA LEU A 105 -6.10 -17.02 1.09
C LEU A 105 -4.77 -16.80 1.84
N GLU A 106 -3.68 -17.35 1.33
CA GLU A 106 -2.33 -17.14 1.90
C GLU A 106 -1.93 -15.66 1.83
N THR A 107 -2.17 -14.98 0.70
CA THR A 107 -1.98 -13.55 0.56
C THR A 107 -2.79 -12.77 1.59
N GLY A 108 -4.05 -13.10 1.77
CA GLY A 108 -4.93 -12.47 2.76
C GLY A 108 -4.39 -12.57 4.18
N VAL A 109 -3.88 -13.73 4.59
CA VAL A 109 -3.27 -13.93 5.91
C VAL A 109 -2.01 -13.07 6.08
N ILE A 110 -1.14 -13.04 5.08
CA ILE A 110 0.10 -12.26 5.13
C ILE A 110 -0.21 -10.77 5.22
N VAL A 111 -1.14 -10.27 4.41
CA VAL A 111 -1.53 -8.85 4.44
C VAL A 111 -2.18 -8.50 5.78
N GLN A 112 -3.05 -9.35 6.32
CA GLN A 112 -3.66 -9.12 7.62
C GLN A 112 -2.62 -9.01 8.73
N GLN A 113 -1.64 -9.93 8.77
CA GLN A 113 -0.54 -9.87 9.74
C GLN A 113 0.31 -8.61 9.57
N THR A 114 0.54 -8.18 8.33
CA THR A 114 1.27 -6.95 8.03
C THR A 114 0.55 -5.73 8.58
N VAL A 115 -0.75 -5.64 8.33
CA VAL A 115 -1.60 -4.56 8.83
C VAL A 115 -1.61 -4.54 10.37
N ASP A 116 -1.71 -5.69 11.02
CA ASP A 116 -1.68 -5.79 12.49
C ASP A 116 -0.33 -5.31 13.07
N ASN A 117 0.78 -5.65 12.42
CA ASN A 117 2.10 -5.18 12.82
C ASN A 117 2.27 -3.67 12.63
N LEU A 118 1.79 -3.12 11.51
CA LEU A 118 1.81 -1.67 11.26
C LEU A 118 0.90 -0.92 12.22
N LEU A 119 -0.26 -1.48 12.54
CA LEU A 119 -1.21 -0.90 13.48
C LEU A 119 -0.60 -0.73 14.89
N ALA A 120 0.24 -1.66 15.31
CA ALA A 120 0.95 -1.59 16.58
C ALA A 120 1.87 -0.35 16.68
N LEU A 121 2.35 0.19 15.56
CA LEU A 121 3.15 1.43 15.52
C LEU A 121 2.34 2.68 15.88
N CYS A 122 1.02 2.62 15.75
CA CYS A 122 0.12 3.75 16.01
C CYS A 122 -0.37 3.83 17.47
N GLY A 123 0.06 2.90 18.32
CA GLY A 123 -0.28 2.85 19.74
C GLY A 123 -1.56 2.06 20.08
N PRO A 124 -1.84 1.82 21.37
CA PRO A 124 -2.90 0.91 21.81
C PRO A 124 -4.34 1.39 21.49
N ALA A 125 -4.54 2.70 21.29
CA ALA A 125 -5.85 3.26 20.94
C ALA A 125 -6.29 2.86 19.52
N ALA A 126 -5.37 2.80 18.57
CA ALA A 126 -5.64 2.40 17.20
C ALA A 126 -5.99 0.90 17.10
N ALA A 127 -5.35 0.06 17.91
CA ALA A 127 -5.62 -1.38 17.96
C ALA A 127 -7.00 -1.72 18.54
N ARG A 128 -7.59 -0.85 19.38
CA ARG A 128 -8.92 -1.04 19.97
C ARG A 128 -10.04 -0.69 19.00
N SER A 129 -9.87 0.36 18.21
CA SER A 129 -10.90 0.86 17.28
C SER A 129 -11.30 -0.13 16.19
N ARG A 130 -10.48 -1.14 15.92
CA ARG A 130 -10.78 -2.18 14.91
C ARG A 130 -11.49 -3.42 15.47
N ARG A 131 -11.62 -3.55 16.78
CA ARG A 131 -12.24 -4.72 17.41
C ARG A 131 -13.72 -4.53 17.74
N ASP A 132 -14.19 -3.28 17.69
CA ASP A 132 -15.57 -2.88 17.91
C ASP A 132 -16.30 -2.71 16.57
#